data_5fa56a2aca2c2b8940c16ad3423891ad
#
_entry.id   5fa56a2aca2c2b8940c16ad3423891ad
#
_cell.length_a   1.000
_cell.length_b   1.000
_cell.length_c   1.000
_cell.angle_alpha   90.00
_cell.angle_beta   90.00
_cell.angle_gamma   90.00
#
_symmetry.space_group_name_H-M   'P 1'
#
loop_
_entity.id
_entity.type
_entity.pdbx_description
1 polymer ?
#
loop_
_entity_poly.entity_id
_entity_poly.type
_entity_poly.pdbx_seq_one_letter_code
_entity_poly.pdbx_strand_id
1 'polypeptide(L)'
;MANASDRDMDWDFHIRSLSANVRDSSSASDPASDPSLLPSVKKLYEMCKADNSDDLIPRVYSHINKLFQRSIASLTQTRTSNGLLLLAILQFFLDFGEVVLHDADPSLRTFFRSCLSREFADPVVAEATLDFLNQNKLKLLNSFPTLLPQFFPLLLKLIAWNGEKLVESFLQVFPGMMSPGSFLPLFPSLVDLPILVVALEKVERSSGSLIGSSIASIQKSTAPEMLLALMDEAYTGSTIEDRGGDSGSDDNSTIDVSDSMFLDLLKDENDGLAERHWTSPGIVAALQAAINSPQSERLRQAIHMAPRFLDLYFAIALQDVNDSLICALIPLTLTRNATIFPDKTFSFEVRRRVLEFMLAAFQRSPNFIALLKTELALQLCWAIGEHGGGGISHRDAARELFESLELLLYENLSSSRLGLSQESALSTDATAFRKSSQARLLCFVVTAIAKLATCHRELLPRARVSLAKVARSQSSDMRVWRRARDYLGLMNEPAISLSVLGASSGSHPSPGTVNWSEGGSKMIAHIPFYILAEQEGPPFHDFSYSDILPSR
;
A
#
# COMPACT_ATOMS: atom_id res chain seq x y z
N MET A 1 60.97 2.56 -5.31
CA MET A 1 61.06 1.15 -4.90
C MET A 1 60.84 0.93 -3.38
N ALA A 2 60.49 1.95 -2.59
CA ALA A 2 60.22 1.79 -1.14
C ALA A 2 58.76 1.49 -0.79
N ASN A 3 57.84 1.47 -1.75
CA ASN A 3 56.41 1.33 -1.44
C ASN A 3 55.81 -0.10 -1.55
N ALA A 4 56.56 -1.08 -2.03
CA ALA A 4 56.02 -2.45 -2.16
C ALA A 4 56.13 -3.21 -0.82
N SER A 5 57.24 -3.06 -0.09
CA SER A 5 57.45 -3.76 1.20
C SER A 5 56.51 -3.28 2.31
N ASP A 6 56.14 -1.99 2.34
CA ASP A 6 55.18 -1.46 3.34
C ASP A 6 53.76 -1.91 3.05
N ARG A 7 53.40 -2.06 1.77
CA ARG A 7 52.05 -2.60 1.38
C ARG A 7 51.89 -4.06 1.71
N ASP A 8 52.93 -4.89 1.50
CA ASP A 8 52.89 -6.32 1.84
C ASP A 8 52.78 -6.53 3.35
N MET A 9 53.40 -5.68 4.17
CA MET A 9 53.28 -5.72 5.63
C MET A 9 51.87 -5.35 6.11
N ASP A 10 51.20 -4.42 5.46
CA ASP A 10 49.84 -3.97 5.82
C ASP A 10 48.81 -5.03 5.47
N TRP A 11 48.99 -5.73 4.35
CA TRP A 11 48.16 -6.89 3.96
C TRP A 11 48.21 -8.03 4.98
N ASP A 12 49.41 -8.46 5.32
CA ASP A 12 49.62 -9.55 6.25
C ASP A 12 49.02 -9.27 7.63
N PHE A 13 49.08 -8.00 8.07
CA PHE A 13 48.46 -7.58 9.33
C PHE A 13 46.95 -7.81 9.31
N HIS A 14 46.22 -7.32 8.29
CA HIS A 14 44.78 -7.44 8.20
C HIS A 14 44.35 -8.89 7.96
N ILE A 15 45.06 -9.67 7.15
CA ILE A 15 44.82 -11.10 6.97
C ILE A 15 45.03 -11.88 8.27
N ARG A 16 46.03 -11.55 9.05
CA ARG A 16 46.25 -12.18 10.37
C ARG A 16 45.15 -11.85 11.35
N SER A 17 44.66 -10.61 11.36
CA SER A 17 43.53 -10.19 12.17
C SER A 17 42.27 -11.02 11.83
N LEU A 18 41.96 -11.20 10.54
CA LEU A 18 40.87 -12.07 10.10
C LEU A 18 41.13 -13.55 10.46
N SER A 19 42.39 -14.03 10.29
CA SER A 19 42.75 -15.43 10.53
C SER A 19 42.75 -15.81 12.00
N ALA A 20 43.11 -14.92 12.91
CA ALA A 20 43.06 -15.13 14.35
C ALA A 20 41.61 -15.41 14.78
N ASN A 21 40.69 -14.58 14.33
CA ASN A 21 39.26 -14.72 14.60
C ASN A 21 38.60 -15.94 13.94
N VAL A 22 39.19 -16.50 12.89
CA VAL A 22 38.70 -17.73 12.22
C VAL A 22 39.23 -19.00 12.89
N ARG A 23 40.39 -18.95 13.58
CA ARG A 23 41.05 -20.13 14.19
C ARG A 23 40.54 -20.49 15.57
N ASP A 24 40.06 -19.53 16.35
CA ASP A 24 39.56 -19.75 17.71
C ASP A 24 38.16 -20.37 17.73
N SER A 25 38.05 -21.58 17.15
CA SER A 25 36.81 -22.39 17.20
C SER A 25 36.51 -22.96 18.59
N SER A 26 37.40 -22.78 19.56
CA SER A 26 37.25 -23.29 20.94
C SER A 26 36.82 -22.23 21.96
N SER A 27 36.94 -20.94 21.66
CA SER A 27 36.36 -19.88 22.46
C SER A 27 35.16 -19.29 21.74
N ALA A 28 34.01 -19.31 22.38
CA ALA A 28 32.74 -18.78 21.89
C ALA A 28 32.74 -17.23 21.83
N SER A 29 33.84 -16.61 21.37
CA SER A 29 33.88 -15.16 21.16
C SER A 29 33.15 -14.82 19.87
N ASP A 30 32.12 -14.02 20.03
CA ASP A 30 31.33 -13.46 18.94
C ASP A 30 32.20 -12.58 18.03
N PRO A 31 32.19 -12.77 16.69
CA PRO A 31 32.90 -11.89 15.76
C PRO A 31 32.51 -10.41 15.91
N ALA A 32 31.28 -10.11 16.29
CA ALA A 32 30.82 -8.76 16.56
C ALA A 32 31.49 -8.09 17.78
N SER A 33 32.09 -8.88 18.66
CA SER A 33 32.80 -8.34 19.83
C SER A 33 34.22 -7.80 19.53
N ASP A 34 34.75 -8.08 18.34
CA ASP A 34 36.05 -7.58 17.91
C ASP A 34 35.93 -6.31 17.05
N PRO A 35 36.18 -5.14 17.62
CA PRO A 35 36.04 -3.86 16.91
C PRO A 35 37.05 -3.70 15.74
N SER A 36 38.05 -4.55 15.62
CA SER A 36 39.08 -4.48 14.57
C SER A 36 38.65 -5.14 13.26
N LEU A 37 37.63 -6.01 13.27
CA LEU A 37 37.23 -6.79 12.09
C LEU A 37 36.61 -5.91 10.99
N LEU A 38 35.66 -5.06 11.32
CA LEU A 38 35.02 -4.20 10.33
C LEU A 38 36.02 -3.25 9.63
N PRO A 39 36.92 -2.53 10.34
CA PRO A 39 37.95 -1.76 9.71
C PRO A 39 38.91 -2.62 8.83
N SER A 40 39.28 -3.81 9.28
CA SER A 40 40.14 -4.71 8.52
C SER A 40 39.50 -5.21 7.23
N VAL A 41 38.18 -5.59 7.26
CA VAL A 41 37.45 -5.96 6.04
C VAL A 41 37.36 -4.78 5.06
N LYS A 42 37.01 -3.59 5.55
CA LYS A 42 36.94 -2.39 4.71
C LYS A 42 38.31 -2.05 4.09
N LYS A 43 39.40 -2.14 4.87
CA LYS A 43 40.74 -1.86 4.38
C LYS A 43 41.17 -2.87 3.32
N LEU A 44 40.94 -4.16 3.54
CA LEU A 44 41.21 -5.22 2.55
C LEU A 44 40.40 -5.04 1.28
N TYR A 45 39.13 -4.66 1.39
CA TYR A 45 38.31 -4.34 0.24
C TYR A 45 38.91 -3.16 -0.59
N GLU A 46 39.29 -2.07 0.04
CA GLU A 46 39.91 -0.94 -0.65
C GLU A 46 41.25 -1.31 -1.28
N MET A 47 42.03 -2.16 -0.62
CA MET A 47 43.29 -2.66 -1.18
C MET A 47 43.05 -3.55 -2.40
N CYS A 48 42.09 -4.48 -2.35
CA CYS A 48 41.71 -5.28 -3.51
C CYS A 48 41.20 -4.43 -4.68
N LYS A 49 40.49 -3.35 -4.39
CA LYS A 49 40.02 -2.41 -5.40
C LYS A 49 41.13 -1.58 -6.05
N ALA A 50 42.15 -1.22 -5.27
CA ALA A 50 43.28 -0.44 -5.75
C ALA A 50 44.32 -1.27 -6.53
N ASP A 51 44.48 -2.54 -6.15
CA ASP A 51 45.52 -3.42 -6.65
C ASP A 51 44.93 -4.57 -7.43
N ASN A 52 44.47 -4.36 -8.61
CA ASN A 52 43.78 -5.27 -9.51
C ASN A 52 44.50 -6.63 -9.76
N SER A 53 45.18 -7.16 -8.71
CA SER A 53 45.97 -8.39 -8.80
C SER A 53 45.07 -9.63 -8.57
N ASP A 54 44.97 -10.48 -9.57
CA ASP A 54 44.18 -11.71 -9.58
C ASP A 54 44.55 -12.72 -8.47
N ASP A 55 45.76 -12.58 -7.87
CA ASP A 55 46.23 -13.52 -6.83
C ASP A 55 45.79 -13.15 -5.42
N LEU A 56 45.55 -11.88 -5.14
CA LEU A 56 45.24 -11.39 -3.79
C LEU A 56 43.76 -11.61 -3.46
N ILE A 57 42.87 -11.37 -4.40
CA ILE A 57 41.42 -11.50 -4.22
C ILE A 57 41.02 -12.91 -3.76
N PRO A 58 41.49 -14.04 -4.37
CA PRO A 58 41.15 -15.38 -3.88
C PRO A 58 41.67 -15.68 -2.47
N ARG A 59 42.84 -15.14 -2.11
CA ARG A 59 43.41 -15.31 -0.75
C ARG A 59 42.54 -14.62 0.30
N VAL A 60 42.17 -13.38 0.06
CA VAL A 60 41.28 -12.58 0.94
C VAL A 60 39.89 -13.21 1.00
N TYR A 61 39.36 -13.63 -0.13
CA TYR A 61 38.04 -14.27 -0.21
C TYR A 61 37.90 -15.46 0.73
N SER A 62 38.92 -16.34 0.81
CA SER A 62 38.85 -17.52 1.67
C SER A 62 38.61 -17.17 3.14
N HIS A 63 39.17 -16.06 3.61
CA HIS A 63 39.00 -15.59 4.99
C HIS A 63 37.68 -14.85 5.18
N ILE A 64 37.30 -14.00 4.24
CA ILE A 64 36.04 -13.24 4.24
C ILE A 64 34.84 -14.21 4.21
N ASN A 65 34.87 -15.25 3.38
CA ASN A 65 33.78 -16.22 3.31
C ASN A 65 33.61 -17.01 4.62
N LYS A 66 34.71 -17.43 5.24
CA LYS A 66 34.67 -18.07 6.57
C LYS A 66 34.12 -17.11 7.63
N LEU A 67 34.52 -15.85 7.59
CA LEU A 67 34.00 -14.83 8.51
C LEU A 67 32.51 -14.60 8.31
N PHE A 68 32.02 -14.58 7.05
CA PHE A 68 30.61 -14.50 6.74
C PHE A 68 29.81 -15.63 7.38
N GLN A 69 30.24 -16.89 7.13
CA GLN A 69 29.57 -18.08 7.68
C GLN A 69 29.53 -18.06 9.21
N ARG A 70 30.62 -17.65 9.84
CA ARG A 70 30.72 -17.55 11.30
C ARG A 70 29.82 -16.43 11.85
N SER A 71 29.80 -15.26 11.22
CA SER A 71 28.94 -14.14 11.61
C SER A 71 27.46 -14.49 11.50
N ILE A 72 27.04 -15.22 10.46
CA ILE A 72 25.68 -15.72 10.32
C ILE A 72 25.34 -16.75 11.42
N ALA A 73 26.25 -17.69 11.70
CA ALA A 73 26.03 -18.69 12.74
C ALA A 73 25.91 -18.07 14.14
N SER A 74 26.66 -17.00 14.43
CA SER A 74 26.62 -16.31 15.72
C SER A 74 25.34 -15.53 15.95
N LEU A 75 24.63 -15.08 14.91
CA LEU A 75 23.37 -14.32 15.03
C LEU A 75 22.29 -15.01 15.88
N THR A 76 22.33 -16.34 15.95
CA THR A 76 21.36 -17.10 16.75
C THR A 76 21.74 -17.18 18.23
N GLN A 77 22.99 -16.92 18.58
CA GLN A 77 23.55 -17.14 19.91
C GLN A 77 23.82 -15.86 20.69
N THR A 78 24.06 -14.74 19.98
CA THR A 78 24.52 -13.49 20.58
C THR A 78 23.52 -12.36 20.38
N ARG A 79 23.61 -11.33 21.26
CA ARG A 79 22.82 -10.09 21.17
C ARG A 79 23.58 -8.96 20.46
N THR A 80 24.78 -9.22 20.00
CA THR A 80 25.64 -8.22 19.35
C THR A 80 25.27 -8.08 17.88
N SER A 81 25.26 -6.84 17.39
CA SER A 81 24.94 -6.51 16.00
C SER A 81 26.09 -6.87 15.06
N ASN A 82 25.82 -7.67 14.04
CA ASN A 82 26.76 -8.04 12.98
C ASN A 82 26.46 -7.37 11.64
N GLY A 83 25.41 -6.56 11.57
CA GLY A 83 24.88 -6.00 10.32
C GLY A 83 25.92 -5.23 9.51
N LEU A 84 26.68 -4.35 10.13
CA LEU A 84 27.70 -3.56 9.44
C LEU A 84 28.85 -4.40 8.88
N LEU A 85 29.28 -5.42 9.64
CA LEU A 85 30.33 -6.34 9.19
C LEU A 85 29.84 -7.16 7.97
N LEU A 86 28.63 -7.69 8.06
CA LEU A 86 28.02 -8.47 6.97
C LEU A 86 27.82 -7.62 5.72
N LEU A 87 27.40 -6.34 5.84
CA LEU A 87 27.29 -5.43 4.70
C LEU A 87 28.63 -5.18 4.02
N ALA A 88 29.72 -5.00 4.80
CA ALA A 88 31.06 -4.85 4.25
C ALA A 88 31.54 -6.11 3.50
N ILE A 89 31.21 -7.30 4.04
CA ILE A 89 31.49 -8.59 3.38
C ILE A 89 30.66 -8.73 2.09
N LEU A 90 29.38 -8.39 2.12
CA LEU A 90 28.52 -8.45 0.93
C LEU A 90 28.99 -7.48 -0.17
N GLN A 91 29.52 -6.30 0.20
CA GLN A 91 30.13 -5.40 -0.78
C GLN A 91 31.31 -6.07 -1.48
N PHE A 92 32.15 -6.80 -0.73
CA PHE A 92 33.25 -7.57 -1.32
C PHE A 92 32.72 -8.67 -2.27
N PHE A 93 31.69 -9.41 -1.87
CA PHE A 93 31.09 -10.45 -2.72
C PHE A 93 30.48 -9.89 -4.00
N LEU A 94 29.83 -8.73 -3.92
CA LEU A 94 29.27 -8.09 -5.10
C LEU A 94 30.33 -7.62 -6.09
N ASP A 95 31.45 -7.10 -5.61
CA ASP A 95 32.47 -6.50 -6.48
C ASP A 95 33.48 -7.51 -7.01
N PHE A 96 33.79 -8.55 -6.25
CA PHE A 96 34.82 -9.52 -6.59
C PHE A 96 34.29 -10.96 -6.78
N GLY A 97 32.98 -11.17 -6.64
CA GLY A 97 32.36 -12.50 -6.75
C GLY A 97 32.65 -13.20 -8.07
N GLU A 98 32.65 -12.47 -9.18
CA GLU A 98 32.96 -13.03 -10.51
C GLU A 98 34.39 -13.59 -10.57
N VAL A 99 35.36 -12.90 -9.96
CA VAL A 99 36.78 -13.30 -9.96
C VAL A 99 36.98 -14.61 -9.18
N VAL A 100 36.22 -14.80 -8.10
CA VAL A 100 36.34 -15.96 -7.20
C VAL A 100 35.24 -17.00 -7.41
N LEU A 101 34.43 -16.85 -8.44
CA LEU A 101 33.30 -17.73 -8.76
C LEU A 101 32.32 -17.88 -7.60
N HIS A 102 32.08 -16.79 -6.87
CA HIS A 102 31.12 -16.73 -5.77
C HIS A 102 29.78 -16.17 -6.25
N ASP A 103 28.71 -16.94 -6.08
CA ASP A 103 27.35 -16.45 -6.27
C ASP A 103 26.92 -15.64 -5.03
N ALA A 104 26.70 -14.34 -5.22
CA ALA A 104 26.31 -13.43 -4.15
C ALA A 104 24.82 -13.55 -3.77
N ASP A 105 23.92 -14.12 -4.62
CA ASP A 105 22.48 -14.20 -4.34
C ASP A 105 22.15 -14.93 -3.04
N PRO A 106 22.68 -16.15 -2.78
CA PRO A 106 22.42 -16.84 -1.51
C PRO A 106 22.92 -16.05 -0.30
N SER A 107 24.04 -15.36 -0.42
CA SER A 107 24.63 -14.56 0.67
C SER A 107 23.78 -13.34 0.97
N LEU A 108 23.28 -12.63 -0.05
CA LEU A 108 22.35 -11.51 0.07
C LEU A 108 21.05 -11.96 0.75
N ARG A 109 20.42 -13.03 0.26
CA ARG A 109 19.18 -13.57 0.84
C ARG A 109 19.37 -14.00 2.30
N THR A 110 20.49 -14.60 2.60
CA THR A 110 20.84 -15.00 3.99
C THR A 110 20.98 -13.78 4.89
N PHE A 111 21.61 -12.70 4.42
CA PHE A 111 21.68 -11.44 5.16
C PHE A 111 20.29 -10.89 5.47
N PHE A 112 19.39 -10.79 4.48
CA PHE A 112 18.04 -10.30 4.69
C PHE A 112 17.27 -11.16 5.69
N ARG A 113 17.28 -12.49 5.52
CA ARG A 113 16.51 -13.43 6.35
C ARG A 113 17.04 -13.57 7.77
N SER A 114 18.35 -13.53 7.96
CA SER A 114 18.96 -13.88 9.23
C SER A 114 19.47 -12.69 10.03
N CYS A 115 20.01 -11.66 9.36
CA CYS A 115 20.58 -10.49 10.01
C CYS A 115 19.58 -9.34 10.02
N LEU A 116 19.18 -8.84 8.86
CA LEU A 116 18.34 -7.64 8.76
C LEU A 116 16.96 -7.86 9.40
N SER A 117 16.37 -9.04 9.28
CA SER A 117 15.11 -9.40 9.94
C SER A 117 15.15 -9.24 11.47
N ARG A 118 16.35 -9.36 12.08
CA ARG A 118 16.56 -9.17 13.51
C ARG A 118 17.02 -7.78 13.89
N GLU A 119 17.80 -7.15 13.01
CA GLU A 119 18.49 -5.90 13.30
C GLU A 119 17.86 -4.69 12.60
N PHE A 120 16.70 -4.83 11.94
CA PHE A 120 16.03 -3.73 11.23
C PHE A 120 15.71 -2.52 12.14
N ALA A 121 15.60 -2.76 13.44
CA ALA A 121 15.33 -1.73 14.43
C ALA A 121 16.58 -0.93 14.84
N ASP A 122 17.78 -1.39 14.51
CA ASP A 122 19.01 -0.65 14.74
C ASP A 122 19.15 0.44 13.67
N PRO A 123 19.15 1.73 14.03
CA PRO A 123 19.18 2.82 13.06
C PRO A 123 20.47 2.86 12.24
N VAL A 124 21.59 2.41 12.81
CA VAL A 124 22.88 2.40 12.11
C VAL A 124 22.92 1.30 11.05
N VAL A 125 22.41 0.12 11.37
CA VAL A 125 22.29 -1.00 10.42
C VAL A 125 21.26 -0.66 9.34
N ALA A 126 20.14 -0.04 9.71
CA ALA A 126 19.09 0.35 8.78
C ALA A 126 19.61 1.38 7.75
N GLU A 127 20.28 2.43 8.20
CA GLU A 127 20.91 3.45 7.34
C GLU A 127 21.97 2.82 6.42
N ALA A 128 22.90 2.07 6.99
CA ALA A 128 23.95 1.40 6.22
C ALA A 128 23.40 0.41 5.19
N THR A 129 22.25 -0.26 5.49
CA THR A 129 21.59 -1.15 4.53
C THR A 129 21.04 -0.36 3.35
N LEU A 130 20.34 0.75 3.59
CA LEU A 130 19.82 1.56 2.49
C LEU A 130 20.93 2.19 1.66
N ASP A 131 22.01 2.64 2.28
CA ASP A 131 23.18 3.14 1.58
C ASP A 131 23.83 2.07 0.70
N PHE A 132 24.00 0.86 1.23
CA PHE A 132 24.51 -0.29 0.47
C PHE A 132 23.62 -0.61 -0.74
N LEU A 133 22.30 -0.65 -0.55
CA LEU A 133 21.34 -0.90 -1.63
C LEU A 133 21.41 0.20 -2.70
N ASN A 134 21.55 1.45 -2.28
CA ASN A 134 21.60 2.59 -3.18
C ASN A 134 22.90 2.61 -4.01
N GLN A 135 24.03 2.36 -3.36
CA GLN A 135 25.33 2.28 -4.03
C GLN A 135 25.39 1.15 -5.05
N ASN A 136 24.75 0.02 -4.76
CA ASN A 136 24.77 -1.17 -5.61
C ASN A 136 23.52 -1.34 -6.48
N LYS A 137 22.64 -0.32 -6.54
CA LYS A 137 21.32 -0.39 -7.17
C LYS A 137 21.34 -1.01 -8.57
N LEU A 138 22.18 -0.51 -9.45
CA LEU A 138 22.26 -1.01 -10.84
C LEU A 138 22.71 -2.47 -10.90
N LYS A 139 23.67 -2.85 -10.08
CA LYS A 139 24.20 -4.21 -10.00
C LYS A 139 23.13 -5.18 -9.48
N LEU A 140 22.43 -4.78 -8.41
CA LEU A 140 21.35 -5.55 -7.81
C LEU A 140 20.18 -5.75 -8.79
N LEU A 141 19.78 -4.72 -9.51
CA LEU A 141 18.68 -4.80 -10.47
C LEU A 141 19.01 -5.69 -11.67
N ASN A 142 20.25 -5.63 -12.17
CA ASN A 142 20.65 -6.41 -13.33
C ASN A 142 20.90 -7.88 -12.98
N SER A 143 21.55 -8.16 -11.84
CA SER A 143 21.95 -9.52 -11.47
C SER A 143 20.92 -10.22 -10.57
N PHE A 144 20.16 -9.50 -9.75
CA PHE A 144 19.23 -10.06 -8.76
C PHE A 144 17.88 -9.33 -8.77
N PRO A 145 17.14 -9.29 -9.90
CA PRO A 145 15.95 -8.46 -10.07
C PRO A 145 14.81 -8.78 -9.12
N THR A 146 14.76 -10.00 -8.58
CA THR A 146 13.71 -10.44 -7.64
C THR A 146 14.02 -10.13 -6.18
N LEU A 147 15.26 -9.77 -5.84
CA LEU A 147 15.71 -9.61 -4.46
C LEU A 147 14.95 -8.50 -3.73
N LEU A 148 14.97 -7.30 -4.26
CA LEU A 148 14.33 -6.14 -3.63
C LEU A 148 12.80 -6.27 -3.54
N PRO A 149 12.08 -6.68 -4.61
CA PRO A 149 10.65 -6.94 -4.52
C PRO A 149 10.29 -8.03 -3.51
N GLN A 150 11.10 -9.08 -3.38
CA GLN A 150 10.86 -10.16 -2.43
C GLN A 150 10.95 -9.68 -0.97
N PHE A 151 11.98 -8.89 -0.63
CA PHE A 151 12.21 -8.39 0.73
C PHE A 151 11.61 -7.00 0.99
N PHE A 152 10.70 -6.55 0.13
CA PHE A 152 10.03 -5.27 0.30
C PHE A 152 9.35 -5.11 1.68
N PRO A 153 8.62 -6.10 2.22
CA PRO A 153 8.03 -5.98 3.56
C PRO A 153 9.06 -5.72 4.65
N LEU A 154 10.22 -6.36 4.59
CA LEU A 154 11.32 -6.13 5.54
C LEU A 154 11.90 -4.70 5.38
N LEU A 155 12.07 -4.23 4.15
CA LEU A 155 12.53 -2.87 3.89
C LEU A 155 11.53 -1.81 4.37
N LEU A 156 10.22 -2.09 4.31
CA LEU A 156 9.21 -1.24 4.94
C LEU A 156 9.31 -1.23 6.46
N LYS A 157 9.70 -2.33 7.11
CA LYS A 157 9.93 -2.35 8.56
C LYS A 157 11.08 -1.42 8.97
N LEU A 158 12.13 -1.29 8.15
CA LEU A 158 13.20 -0.30 8.39
C LEU A 158 12.62 1.11 8.53
N ILE A 159 11.75 1.49 7.58
CA ILE A 159 11.13 2.81 7.54
C ILE A 159 10.09 2.96 8.66
N ALA A 160 9.24 1.97 8.84
CA ALA A 160 8.22 1.98 9.88
C ALA A 160 8.81 2.17 11.28
N TRP A 161 9.98 1.62 11.52
CA TRP A 161 10.64 1.66 12.83
C TRP A 161 11.54 2.87 13.04
N ASN A 162 12.38 3.19 12.06
CA ASN A 162 13.39 4.25 12.18
C ASN A 162 12.89 5.63 11.73
N GLY A 163 11.75 5.68 11.03
CA GLY A 163 11.01 6.89 10.74
C GLY A 163 11.62 7.76 9.64
N GLU A 164 11.37 9.04 9.73
CA GLU A 164 11.57 10.04 8.67
C GLU A 164 13.02 10.20 8.22
N LYS A 165 13.99 9.88 9.08
CA LYS A 165 15.42 10.00 8.77
C LYS A 165 15.86 9.16 7.57
N LEU A 166 15.20 8.02 7.34
CA LEU A 166 15.56 7.08 6.27
C LEU A 166 14.74 7.29 4.98
N VAL A 167 13.78 8.21 4.97
CA VAL A 167 12.85 8.39 3.85
C VAL A 167 13.57 8.71 2.55
N GLU A 168 14.51 9.63 2.56
CA GLU A 168 15.22 10.05 1.34
C GLU A 168 16.06 8.90 0.74
N SER A 169 16.80 8.17 1.58
CA SER A 169 17.56 6.99 1.13
C SER A 169 16.63 5.88 0.62
N PHE A 170 15.49 5.68 1.26
CA PHE A 170 14.50 4.71 0.82
C PHE A 170 13.86 5.10 -0.53
N LEU A 171 13.49 6.36 -0.72
CA LEU A 171 12.93 6.86 -1.98
C LEU A 171 13.89 6.68 -3.16
N GLN A 172 15.21 6.73 -2.92
CA GLN A 172 16.21 6.45 -3.94
C GLN A 172 16.27 4.97 -4.34
N VAL A 173 16.08 4.06 -3.39
CA VAL A 173 16.07 2.60 -3.62
C VAL A 173 14.73 2.13 -4.18
N PHE A 174 13.64 2.75 -3.78
CA PHE A 174 12.27 2.35 -4.06
C PHE A 174 11.95 2.06 -5.55
N PRO A 175 12.39 2.88 -6.53
CA PRO A 175 12.16 2.56 -7.94
C PRO A 175 12.72 1.22 -8.38
N GLY A 176 13.78 0.74 -7.71
CA GLY A 176 14.37 -0.58 -7.97
C GLY A 176 13.52 -1.76 -7.49
N MET A 177 12.53 -1.51 -6.65
CA MET A 177 11.58 -2.54 -6.17
C MET A 177 10.35 -2.64 -7.08
N MET A 178 10.16 -1.67 -7.96
CA MET A 178 8.98 -1.50 -8.80
C MET A 178 9.16 -2.20 -10.15
N SER A 179 8.24 -3.11 -10.44
CA SER A 179 8.10 -3.74 -11.76
C SER A 179 6.63 -4.06 -11.98
N PRO A 180 6.18 -4.31 -13.22
CA PRO A 180 4.79 -4.69 -13.47
C PRO A 180 4.31 -5.86 -12.60
N GLY A 181 5.19 -6.84 -12.34
CA GLY A 181 4.87 -7.98 -11.47
C GLY A 181 4.83 -7.68 -9.98
N SER A 182 5.45 -6.57 -9.53
CA SER A 182 5.49 -6.19 -8.11
C SER A 182 4.48 -5.10 -7.74
N PHE A 183 3.81 -4.44 -8.68
CA PHE A 183 2.85 -3.37 -8.39
C PHE A 183 1.77 -3.80 -7.41
N LEU A 184 1.13 -4.96 -7.68
CA LEU A 184 0.02 -5.44 -6.85
C LEU A 184 0.41 -5.69 -5.39
N PRO A 185 1.49 -6.44 -5.06
CA PRO A 185 1.86 -6.69 -3.68
C PRO A 185 2.40 -5.46 -2.94
N LEU A 186 3.02 -4.51 -3.64
CA LEU A 186 3.59 -3.31 -3.03
C LEU A 186 2.52 -2.30 -2.59
N PHE A 187 1.46 -2.13 -3.36
CA PHE A 187 0.45 -1.11 -3.12
C PHE A 187 -0.22 -1.21 -1.75
N PRO A 188 -0.81 -2.37 -1.35
CA PRO A 188 -1.42 -2.50 -0.03
C PRO A 188 -0.43 -2.26 1.11
N SER A 189 0.81 -2.70 0.95
CA SER A 189 1.84 -2.56 1.98
C SER A 189 2.20 -1.09 2.24
N LEU A 190 2.20 -0.26 1.20
CA LEU A 190 2.41 1.19 1.34
C LEU A 190 1.25 1.88 2.05
N VAL A 191 0.01 1.52 1.69
CA VAL A 191 -1.20 2.06 2.35
C VAL A 191 -1.26 1.62 3.81
N ASP A 192 -0.80 0.42 4.11
CA ASP A 192 -0.81 -0.19 5.44
C ASP A 192 0.37 0.23 6.33
N LEU A 193 1.26 1.11 5.88
CA LEU A 193 2.43 1.53 6.66
C LEU A 193 2.08 1.99 8.09
N PRO A 194 1.04 2.82 8.34
CA PRO A 194 0.65 3.16 9.70
C PRO A 194 0.21 1.95 10.53
N ILE A 195 -0.44 0.97 9.89
CA ILE A 195 -0.90 -0.25 10.56
C ILE A 195 0.29 -1.14 10.92
N LEU A 196 1.29 -1.22 10.04
CA LEU A 196 2.55 -1.92 10.31
C LEU A 196 3.24 -1.34 11.56
N VAL A 197 3.28 -0.01 11.72
CA VAL A 197 3.84 0.62 12.92
C VAL A 197 3.08 0.19 14.17
N VAL A 198 1.74 0.19 14.14
CA VAL A 198 0.92 -0.26 15.29
C VAL A 198 1.23 -1.72 15.64
N ALA A 199 1.37 -2.59 14.63
CA ALA A 199 1.72 -3.99 14.85
C ALA A 199 3.12 -4.15 15.48
N LEU A 200 4.12 -3.43 14.97
CA LEU A 200 5.48 -3.47 15.49
C LEU A 200 5.56 -2.96 16.94
N GLU A 201 4.90 -1.86 17.26
CA GLU A 201 4.85 -1.33 18.62
C GLU A 201 4.11 -2.27 19.59
N LYS A 202 3.11 -3.00 19.11
CA LYS A 202 2.43 -4.01 19.91
C LYS A 202 3.37 -5.15 20.28
N VAL A 203 4.18 -5.64 19.33
CA VAL A 203 5.20 -6.66 19.58
C VAL A 203 6.27 -6.13 20.54
N GLU A 204 6.72 -4.89 20.40
CA GLU A 204 7.71 -4.28 21.31
C GLU A 204 7.20 -4.26 22.76
N ARG A 205 5.94 -3.89 22.96
CA ARG A 205 5.33 -3.82 24.31
C ARG A 205 5.12 -5.20 24.95
N SER A 206 4.86 -6.22 24.14
CA SER A 206 4.61 -7.58 24.64
C SER A 206 5.88 -8.39 24.89
N SER A 207 7.00 -7.97 24.33
CA SER A 207 8.26 -8.72 24.38
C SER A 207 9.36 -7.86 24.99
N GLY A 208 9.93 -8.27 26.10
CA GLY A 208 11.09 -7.60 26.73
C GLY A 208 12.43 -7.80 25.99
N SER A 209 12.44 -8.26 24.74
CA SER A 209 13.61 -8.55 23.92
C SER A 209 13.67 -7.67 22.66
N LEU A 210 14.75 -7.78 21.88
CA LEU A 210 14.88 -7.09 20.60
C LEU A 210 13.70 -7.44 19.68
N ILE A 211 13.01 -6.44 19.15
CA ILE A 211 11.77 -6.60 18.37
C ILE A 211 11.90 -7.61 17.22
N GLY A 212 12.98 -7.58 16.47
CA GLY A 212 13.21 -8.55 15.38
C GLY A 212 13.33 -9.99 15.86
N SER A 213 13.96 -10.22 17.01
CA SER A 213 14.04 -11.56 17.62
C SER A 213 12.68 -12.01 18.13
N SER A 214 11.85 -11.12 18.63
CA SER A 214 10.49 -11.40 19.08
C SER A 214 9.59 -11.79 17.92
N ILE A 215 9.66 -11.06 16.80
CA ILE A 215 8.92 -11.38 15.56
C ILE A 215 9.34 -12.76 15.05
N ALA A 216 10.64 -13.05 14.99
CA ALA A 216 11.14 -14.36 14.56
C ALA A 216 10.66 -15.51 15.46
N SER A 217 10.51 -15.27 16.77
CA SER A 217 9.96 -16.25 17.71
C SER A 217 8.47 -16.48 17.50
N ILE A 218 7.68 -15.41 17.30
CA ILE A 218 6.25 -15.49 17.03
C ILE A 218 6.02 -16.26 15.72
N GLN A 219 6.73 -15.95 14.66
CA GLN A 219 6.60 -16.62 13.36
C GLN A 219 6.94 -18.10 13.43
N LYS A 220 7.91 -18.50 14.26
CA LYS A 220 8.24 -19.93 14.49
C LYS A 220 7.16 -20.65 15.28
N SER A 221 6.57 -20.00 16.29
CA SER A 221 5.53 -20.61 17.13
C SER A 221 4.21 -20.85 16.41
N THR A 222 3.96 -20.13 15.30
CA THR A 222 2.76 -20.25 14.49
C THR A 222 2.96 -21.08 13.21
N ALA A 223 4.11 -21.73 13.05
CA ALA A 223 4.35 -22.60 11.91
C ALA A 223 3.34 -23.77 11.87
N PRO A 224 2.85 -24.16 10.67
CA PRO A 224 1.81 -25.18 10.51
C PRO A 224 2.11 -26.53 11.18
N GLU A 225 3.37 -26.88 11.32
CA GLU A 225 3.80 -28.12 12.00
C GLU A 225 3.47 -28.12 13.49
N MET A 226 3.51 -26.98 14.17
CA MET A 226 3.09 -26.88 15.57
C MET A 226 1.56 -26.82 15.72
N LEU A 227 0.85 -26.26 14.77
CA LEU A 227 -0.62 -26.30 14.75
C LEU A 227 -1.15 -27.73 14.56
N LEU A 228 -0.48 -28.55 13.74
CA LEU A 228 -0.79 -29.98 13.60
C LEU A 228 -0.52 -30.75 14.90
N ALA A 229 0.60 -30.48 15.59
CA ALA A 229 0.91 -31.09 16.88
C ALA A 229 -0.08 -30.69 17.99
N LEU A 230 -0.52 -29.44 18.01
CA LEU A 230 -1.55 -28.97 18.95
C LEU A 230 -2.95 -29.54 18.63
N MET A 231 -3.26 -29.79 17.36
CA MET A 231 -4.51 -30.44 16.97
C MET A 231 -4.52 -31.95 17.31
N ASP A 232 -3.37 -32.63 17.24
CA ASP A 232 -3.24 -34.01 17.66
C ASP A 232 -3.36 -34.18 19.18
N GLU A 233 -2.85 -33.26 19.99
CA GLU A 233 -3.05 -33.25 21.45
C GLU A 233 -4.50 -32.91 21.85
N ALA A 234 -5.18 -32.05 21.09
CA ALA A 234 -6.60 -31.71 21.37
C ALA A 234 -7.58 -32.83 21.03
N TYR A 235 -7.19 -33.81 20.20
CA TYR A 235 -8.03 -34.97 19.87
C TYR A 235 -7.91 -36.15 20.87
N THR A 236 -6.91 -36.13 21.76
CA THR A 236 -6.78 -37.10 22.86
C THR A 236 -7.31 -36.52 24.17
N GLY A 237 -8.60 -36.37 24.21
CA GLY A 237 -9.51 -36.17 25.32
C GLY A 237 -9.03 -35.65 26.66
N SER A 238 -9.50 -34.49 27.08
CA SER A 238 -9.92 -34.28 28.46
C SER A 238 -11.10 -33.31 28.54
N THR A 239 -12.12 -33.78 29.20
CA THR A 239 -13.26 -33.04 29.68
C THR A 239 -12.82 -31.88 30.55
N ILE A 240 -13.11 -30.65 30.13
CA ILE A 240 -12.89 -29.46 30.94
C ILE A 240 -14.18 -29.18 31.72
N GLU A 241 -14.06 -29.31 33.05
CA GLU A 241 -15.08 -28.86 34.00
C GLU A 241 -15.27 -27.35 33.93
N ASP A 242 -16.52 -27.00 33.85
CA ASP A 242 -17.07 -25.65 33.95
C ASP A 242 -16.66 -25.01 35.31
N ARG A 243 -15.87 -23.94 35.27
CA ARG A 243 -15.70 -23.03 36.40
C ARG A 243 -16.08 -21.62 35.97
N GLY A 244 -17.32 -21.28 36.28
CA GLY A 244 -17.78 -19.91 36.29
C GLY A 244 -16.91 -19.03 37.20
N GLY A 245 -16.41 -17.96 36.65
CA GLY A 245 -15.67 -16.91 37.33
C GLY A 245 -16.03 -15.57 36.72
N ASP A 246 -17.00 -14.94 37.35
CA ASP A 246 -17.36 -13.53 37.20
C ASP A 246 -16.12 -12.66 37.43
N SER A 247 -15.68 -11.87 36.47
CA SER A 247 -14.76 -10.77 36.68
C SER A 247 -14.94 -9.69 35.63
N GLY A 248 -15.27 -8.54 36.16
CA GLY A 248 -15.40 -7.19 35.67
C GLY A 248 -14.87 -6.84 34.26
N SER A 249 -15.73 -6.13 33.58
CA SER A 249 -15.47 -5.44 32.32
C SER A 249 -14.32 -4.44 32.45
N ASP A 250 -13.11 -4.83 32.07
CA ASP A 250 -12.09 -3.91 31.59
C ASP A 250 -12.08 -4.02 30.05
N ASP A 251 -12.61 -3.00 29.43
CA ASP A 251 -12.79 -2.85 27.98
C ASP A 251 -11.44 -2.51 27.30
N ASN A 252 -10.42 -3.30 27.60
CA ASN A 252 -9.15 -3.31 26.89
C ASN A 252 -9.22 -4.44 25.85
N SER A 253 -9.72 -4.12 24.65
CA SER A 253 -9.65 -5.00 23.49
C SER A 253 -8.17 -5.30 23.19
N THR A 254 -7.65 -6.34 23.85
CA THR A 254 -6.29 -6.83 23.65
C THR A 254 -6.23 -7.48 22.29
N ILE A 255 -5.60 -6.80 21.32
CA ILE A 255 -5.27 -7.40 20.05
C ILE A 255 -4.36 -8.59 20.34
N ASP A 256 -4.79 -9.77 19.94
CA ASP A 256 -3.96 -10.97 20.01
C ASP A 256 -2.86 -10.88 18.94
N VAL A 257 -1.60 -10.91 19.37
CA VAL A 257 -0.44 -10.86 18.46
C VAL A 257 -0.31 -12.14 17.63
N SER A 258 -0.99 -13.22 18.03
CA SER A 258 -1.06 -14.47 17.28
C SER A 258 -2.11 -14.47 16.16
N ASP A 259 -2.91 -13.40 16.03
CA ASP A 259 -3.87 -13.27 14.94
C ASP A 259 -3.15 -13.32 13.58
N SER A 260 -3.66 -14.15 12.67
CA SER A 260 -3.09 -14.37 11.33
C SER A 260 -2.91 -13.08 10.53
N MET A 261 -3.76 -12.08 10.75
CA MET A 261 -3.67 -10.78 10.08
C MET A 261 -2.46 -9.98 10.56
N PHE A 262 -2.14 -10.01 11.87
CA PHE A 262 -0.92 -9.38 12.39
C PHE A 262 0.32 -10.11 11.90
N LEU A 263 0.28 -11.43 11.83
CA LEU A 263 1.39 -12.24 11.34
C LEU A 263 1.71 -11.92 9.87
N ASP A 264 0.68 -11.71 9.05
CA ASP A 264 0.88 -11.31 7.64
C ASP A 264 1.53 -9.92 7.51
N LEU A 265 1.22 -8.98 8.40
CA LEU A 265 1.91 -7.69 8.44
C LEU A 265 3.37 -7.79 8.86
N LEU A 266 3.68 -8.78 9.72
CA LEU A 266 5.01 -8.97 10.29
C LEU A 266 5.93 -9.83 9.40
N LYS A 267 5.47 -10.35 8.26
CA LYS A 267 6.31 -11.09 7.32
C LYS A 267 7.47 -10.24 6.80
N ASP A 268 8.59 -10.88 6.55
CA ASP A 268 9.79 -10.27 6.00
C ASP A 268 9.84 -10.36 4.47
N GLU A 269 9.20 -11.38 3.92
CA GLU A 269 9.19 -11.67 2.49
C GLU A 269 7.79 -11.49 1.90
N ASN A 270 7.78 -11.12 0.64
CA ASN A 270 6.58 -11.04 -0.15
C ASN A 270 6.28 -12.39 -0.81
N ASP A 271 5.51 -13.23 -0.13
CA ASP A 271 5.12 -14.58 -0.57
C ASP A 271 3.95 -14.56 -1.58
N GLY A 272 3.76 -13.44 -2.28
CA GLY A 272 2.66 -13.22 -3.21
C GLY A 272 1.64 -12.22 -2.68
N LEU A 273 0.53 -12.09 -3.39
CA LEU A 273 -0.60 -11.25 -2.99
C LEU A 273 -1.25 -11.83 -1.73
N ALA A 274 -0.81 -11.38 -0.58
CA ALA A 274 -1.61 -11.56 0.63
C ALA A 274 -2.84 -10.64 0.48
N GLU A 275 -4.00 -11.22 0.17
CA GLU A 275 -5.27 -10.55 0.35
C GLU A 275 -5.45 -10.32 1.84
N ARG A 276 -5.08 -9.15 2.30
CA ARG A 276 -5.22 -8.76 3.70
C ARG A 276 -6.67 -8.41 3.96
N HIS A 277 -7.44 -9.37 4.43
CA HIS A 277 -8.82 -9.17 4.82
C HIS A 277 -8.91 -8.68 6.27
N TRP A 278 -9.24 -7.42 6.47
CA TRP A 278 -9.52 -6.84 7.78
C TRP A 278 -10.95 -7.21 8.21
N THR A 279 -11.15 -8.45 8.63
CA THR A 279 -12.48 -9.00 8.90
C THR A 279 -12.85 -9.02 10.39
N SER A 280 -11.87 -8.95 11.28
CA SER A 280 -12.14 -8.96 12.73
C SER A 280 -12.55 -7.57 13.23
N PRO A 281 -13.80 -7.39 13.72
CA PRO A 281 -14.26 -6.10 14.23
C PRO A 281 -13.41 -5.57 15.39
N GLY A 282 -12.90 -6.45 16.24
CA GLY A 282 -12.03 -6.08 17.37
C GLY A 282 -10.70 -5.49 16.92
N ILE A 283 -10.07 -6.08 15.90
CA ILE A 283 -8.83 -5.56 15.32
C ILE A 283 -9.07 -4.22 14.65
N VAL A 284 -10.14 -4.10 13.87
CA VAL A 284 -10.51 -2.83 13.23
C VAL A 284 -10.72 -1.74 14.27
N ALA A 285 -11.47 -2.01 15.35
CA ALA A 285 -11.72 -1.05 16.42
C ALA A 285 -10.41 -0.63 17.13
N ALA A 286 -9.51 -1.57 17.41
CA ALA A 286 -8.24 -1.28 18.06
C ALA A 286 -7.28 -0.49 17.16
N LEU A 287 -7.25 -0.79 15.85
CA LEU A 287 -6.50 -0.03 14.86
C LEU A 287 -7.05 1.40 14.73
N GLN A 288 -8.37 1.54 14.66
CA GLN A 288 -9.03 2.84 14.63
C GLN A 288 -8.70 3.67 15.87
N ALA A 289 -8.76 3.08 17.06
CA ALA A 289 -8.42 3.75 18.30
C ALA A 289 -6.95 4.23 18.31
N ALA A 290 -6.01 3.39 17.89
CA ALA A 290 -4.59 3.74 17.82
C ALA A 290 -4.31 4.86 16.81
N ILE A 291 -4.98 4.83 15.65
CA ILE A 291 -4.76 5.79 14.56
C ILE A 291 -5.45 7.12 14.82
N ASN A 292 -6.65 7.10 15.42
CA ASN A 292 -7.40 8.33 15.73
C ASN A 292 -6.76 9.16 16.86
N SER A 293 -5.96 8.53 17.70
CA SER A 293 -5.22 9.21 18.77
C SER A 293 -3.76 8.75 18.79
N PRO A 294 -2.95 9.10 17.78
CA PRO A 294 -1.59 8.64 17.66
C PRO A 294 -0.74 9.24 18.79
N GLN A 295 -0.47 8.44 19.80
CA GLN A 295 0.41 8.80 20.91
C GLN A 295 1.89 8.63 20.53
N SER A 296 2.15 7.74 19.59
CA SER A 296 3.49 7.41 19.10
C SER A 296 3.96 8.37 18.02
N GLU A 297 5.20 8.83 18.14
CA GLU A 297 5.86 9.62 17.10
C GLU A 297 6.05 8.81 15.80
N ARG A 298 6.38 7.52 15.91
CA ARG A 298 6.53 6.63 14.75
C ARG A 298 5.23 6.54 13.94
N LEU A 299 4.09 6.43 14.63
CA LEU A 299 2.78 6.38 13.96
C LEU A 299 2.46 7.70 13.24
N ARG A 300 2.75 8.85 13.88
CA ARG A 300 2.58 10.16 13.24
C ARG A 300 3.45 10.29 11.99
N GLN A 301 4.72 9.90 12.07
CA GLN A 301 5.63 9.88 10.93
C GLN A 301 5.13 8.95 9.82
N ALA A 302 4.66 7.74 10.12
CA ALA A 302 4.12 6.82 9.14
C ALA A 302 2.92 7.39 8.38
N ILE A 303 2.01 8.10 9.08
CA ILE A 303 0.87 8.80 8.47
C ILE A 303 1.34 9.87 7.46
N HIS A 304 2.46 10.54 7.72
CA HIS A 304 3.03 11.53 6.81
C HIS A 304 3.85 10.90 5.66
N MET A 305 4.55 9.81 5.92
CA MET A 305 5.42 9.15 4.95
C MET A 305 4.65 8.36 3.88
N ALA A 306 3.59 7.64 4.28
CA ALA A 306 2.85 6.78 3.35
C ALA A 306 2.32 7.53 2.11
N PRO A 307 1.72 8.73 2.20
CA PRO A 307 1.35 9.52 1.04
C PRO A 307 2.51 9.86 0.11
N ARG A 308 3.69 10.18 0.64
CA ARG A 308 4.90 10.47 -0.17
C ARG A 308 5.37 9.25 -0.97
N PHE A 309 5.32 8.07 -0.36
CA PHE A 309 5.64 6.82 -1.07
C PHE A 309 4.62 6.51 -2.16
N LEU A 310 3.33 6.79 -1.91
CA LEU A 310 2.28 6.64 -2.91
C LEU A 310 2.44 7.61 -4.09
N ASP A 311 2.92 8.83 -3.87
CA ASP A 311 3.21 9.77 -4.96
C ASP A 311 4.25 9.18 -5.93
N LEU A 312 5.35 8.63 -5.41
CA LEU A 312 6.37 7.99 -6.22
C LEU A 312 5.88 6.68 -6.85
N TYR A 313 5.14 5.87 -6.06
CA TYR A 313 4.54 4.63 -6.55
C TYR A 313 3.66 4.89 -7.78
N PHE A 314 2.74 5.83 -7.69
CA PHE A 314 1.82 6.14 -8.79
C PHE A 314 2.53 6.79 -9.99
N ALA A 315 3.56 7.59 -9.76
CA ALA A 315 4.38 8.15 -10.84
C ALA A 315 5.07 7.06 -11.68
N ILE A 316 5.52 5.98 -11.02
CA ILE A 316 6.15 4.83 -11.70
C ILE A 316 5.08 3.93 -12.33
N ALA A 317 4.04 3.56 -11.57
CA ALA A 317 2.97 2.69 -12.06
C ALA A 317 2.20 3.28 -13.25
N LEU A 318 2.17 4.59 -13.39
CA LEU A 318 1.55 5.29 -14.51
C LEU A 318 2.33 5.09 -15.84
N GLN A 319 3.59 4.67 -15.80
CA GLN A 319 4.38 4.38 -17.00
C GLN A 319 3.98 3.06 -17.65
N ASP A 320 3.53 2.10 -16.83
CA ASP A 320 3.06 0.77 -17.28
C ASP A 320 1.82 0.39 -16.46
N VAL A 321 0.66 0.86 -16.93
CA VAL A 321 -0.62 0.75 -16.21
C VAL A 321 -1.08 -0.71 -16.16
N ASN A 322 -1.30 -1.21 -14.95
CA ASN A 322 -1.80 -2.55 -14.69
C ASN A 322 -3.32 -2.55 -14.45
N ASP A 323 -4.08 -3.21 -15.33
CA ASP A 323 -5.54 -3.28 -15.25
C ASP A 323 -6.05 -3.94 -13.97
N SER A 324 -5.35 -5.00 -13.49
CA SER A 324 -5.71 -5.68 -12.24
C SER A 324 -5.52 -4.77 -11.03
N LEU A 325 -4.50 -3.89 -11.05
CA LEU A 325 -4.32 -2.88 -10.01
C LEU A 325 -5.52 -1.94 -9.95
N ILE A 326 -5.96 -1.43 -11.11
CA ILE A 326 -7.03 -0.44 -11.18
C ILE A 326 -8.40 -1.07 -10.93
N CYS A 327 -8.69 -2.20 -11.55
CA CYS A 327 -10.04 -2.76 -11.56
C CYS A 327 -10.35 -3.66 -10.35
N ALA A 328 -9.35 -4.22 -9.69
CA ALA A 328 -9.56 -5.12 -8.56
C ALA A 328 -8.99 -4.56 -7.25
N LEU A 329 -7.70 -4.27 -7.19
CA LEU A 329 -7.01 -3.97 -5.95
C LEU A 329 -7.33 -2.58 -5.41
N ILE A 330 -7.36 -1.57 -6.27
CA ILE A 330 -7.64 -0.18 -5.86
C ILE A 330 -9.04 -0.04 -5.26
N PRO A 331 -10.14 -0.54 -5.87
CA PRO A 331 -11.47 -0.47 -5.28
C PRO A 331 -11.55 -1.13 -3.90
N LEU A 332 -10.97 -2.32 -3.76
CA LEU A 332 -10.92 -3.04 -2.48
C LEU A 332 -10.17 -2.24 -1.42
N THR A 333 -9.01 -1.68 -1.79
CA THR A 333 -8.18 -0.89 -0.88
C THR A 333 -8.85 0.43 -0.48
N LEU A 334 -9.54 1.11 -1.38
CA LEU A 334 -10.28 2.34 -1.08
C LEU A 334 -11.40 2.07 -0.07
N THR A 335 -12.17 1.01 -0.26
CA THR A 335 -13.24 0.61 0.66
C THR A 335 -12.68 0.28 2.04
N ARG A 336 -11.61 -0.52 2.09
CA ARG A 336 -10.94 -0.89 3.33
C ARG A 336 -10.35 0.32 4.04
N ASN A 337 -9.66 1.19 3.32
CA ASN A 337 -9.06 2.39 3.87
C ASN A 337 -10.10 3.35 4.48
N ALA A 338 -11.26 3.50 3.84
CA ALA A 338 -12.36 4.28 4.38
C ALA A 338 -12.94 3.69 5.67
N THR A 339 -12.87 2.37 5.84
CA THR A 339 -13.33 1.67 7.05
C THR A 339 -12.33 1.81 8.19
N ILE A 340 -11.04 1.59 7.92
CA ILE A 340 -9.99 1.58 8.97
C ILE A 340 -9.63 3.00 9.42
N PHE A 341 -9.60 3.94 8.48
CA PHE A 341 -9.25 5.34 8.75
C PHE A 341 -10.50 6.24 8.60
N PRO A 342 -11.44 6.20 9.55
CA PRO A 342 -12.65 7.03 9.49
C PRO A 342 -12.32 8.51 9.60
N ASP A 343 -11.21 8.86 10.24
CA ASP A 343 -10.73 10.22 10.24
C ASP A 343 -10.04 10.58 8.91
N LYS A 344 -10.28 11.64 8.60
CA LYS A 344 -10.47 12.47 7.42
C LYS A 344 -9.18 12.88 6.72
N THR A 345 -8.05 12.97 7.43
CA THR A 345 -6.83 13.52 6.82
C THR A 345 -6.06 12.45 6.04
N PHE A 346 -5.66 11.37 6.69
CA PHE A 346 -4.86 10.33 6.05
C PHE A 346 -5.65 9.57 4.98
N SER A 347 -6.87 9.13 5.33
CA SER A 347 -7.76 8.44 4.38
C SER A 347 -8.06 9.31 3.15
N PHE A 348 -8.20 10.61 3.34
CA PHE A 348 -8.43 11.55 2.25
C PHE A 348 -7.20 11.72 1.37
N GLU A 349 -6.02 11.89 1.94
CA GLU A 349 -4.76 12.02 1.19
C GLU A 349 -4.46 10.78 0.33
N VAL A 350 -4.73 9.58 0.86
CA VAL A 350 -4.61 8.33 0.08
C VAL A 350 -5.63 8.30 -1.05
N ARG A 351 -6.92 8.60 -0.75
CA ARG A 351 -7.99 8.58 -1.76
C ARG A 351 -7.74 9.58 -2.90
N ARG A 352 -7.30 10.79 -2.58
CA ARG A 352 -6.97 11.82 -3.57
C ARG A 352 -5.93 11.32 -4.57
N ARG A 353 -4.82 10.76 -4.09
CA ARG A 353 -3.74 10.23 -4.94
C ARG A 353 -4.19 9.07 -5.82
N VAL A 354 -5.00 8.19 -5.26
CA VAL A 354 -5.60 7.08 -6.01
C VAL A 354 -6.49 7.59 -7.14
N LEU A 355 -7.35 8.57 -6.86
CA LEU A 355 -8.26 9.14 -7.86
C LEU A 355 -7.49 9.90 -8.96
N GLU A 356 -6.48 10.68 -8.59
CA GLU A 356 -5.59 11.37 -9.53
C GLU A 356 -4.86 10.35 -10.44
N PHE A 357 -4.35 9.26 -9.87
CA PHE A 357 -3.73 8.19 -10.65
C PHE A 357 -4.71 7.51 -11.60
N MET A 358 -5.90 7.13 -11.14
CA MET A 358 -6.92 6.49 -11.98
C MET A 358 -7.34 7.42 -13.14
N LEU A 359 -7.52 8.71 -12.85
CA LEU A 359 -7.85 9.70 -13.86
C LEU A 359 -6.73 9.88 -14.90
N ALA A 360 -5.48 9.96 -14.45
CA ALA A 360 -4.32 10.06 -15.33
C ALA A 360 -4.14 8.80 -16.19
N ALA A 361 -4.35 7.61 -15.60
CA ALA A 361 -4.33 6.35 -16.32
C ALA A 361 -5.42 6.28 -17.41
N PHE A 362 -6.63 6.72 -17.09
CA PHE A 362 -7.74 6.81 -18.04
C PHE A 362 -7.43 7.75 -19.21
N GLN A 363 -6.88 8.94 -18.94
CA GLN A 363 -6.52 9.92 -19.95
C GLN A 363 -5.39 9.48 -20.88
N ARG A 364 -4.41 8.74 -20.34
CA ARG A 364 -3.24 8.24 -21.11
C ARG A 364 -3.52 7.01 -21.96
N SER A 365 -4.67 6.37 -21.82
CA SER A 365 -5.04 5.13 -22.51
C SER A 365 -5.90 5.35 -23.77
N PRO A 366 -5.41 6.00 -24.85
CA PRO A 366 -6.20 6.22 -26.05
C PRO A 366 -6.45 4.92 -26.82
N ASN A 367 -5.60 3.90 -26.64
CA ASN A 367 -5.56 2.65 -27.43
C ASN A 367 -6.04 1.41 -26.69
N PHE A 368 -6.61 1.54 -25.49
CA PHE A 368 -7.21 0.40 -24.81
C PHE A 368 -8.32 -0.22 -25.68
N ILE A 369 -8.35 -1.55 -25.73
CA ILE A 369 -9.48 -2.30 -26.29
C ILE A 369 -10.75 -1.69 -25.66
N ALA A 370 -11.72 -1.34 -26.49
CA ALA A 370 -12.90 -0.55 -26.08
C ALA A 370 -13.61 -1.13 -24.82
N LEU A 371 -13.55 -2.44 -24.61
CA LEU A 371 -14.10 -3.13 -23.45
C LEU A 371 -13.34 -2.81 -22.14
N LEU A 372 -12.00 -2.85 -22.17
CA LEU A 372 -11.16 -2.54 -20.99
C LEU A 372 -11.27 -1.07 -20.62
N LYS A 373 -11.34 -0.18 -21.62
CA LYS A 373 -11.57 1.25 -21.38
C LYS A 373 -12.93 1.51 -20.72
N THR A 374 -13.94 0.74 -21.06
CA THR A 374 -15.28 0.84 -20.44
C THR A 374 -15.21 0.42 -18.98
N GLU A 375 -14.56 -0.70 -18.65
CA GLU A 375 -14.44 -1.17 -17.26
C GLU A 375 -13.63 -0.17 -16.42
N LEU A 376 -12.52 0.33 -16.93
CA LEU A 376 -11.75 1.38 -16.27
C LEU A 376 -12.59 2.63 -16.01
N ALA A 377 -13.41 3.05 -16.98
CA ALA A 377 -14.32 4.19 -16.82
C ALA A 377 -15.40 3.94 -15.75
N LEU A 378 -15.93 2.71 -15.67
CA LEU A 378 -16.89 2.31 -14.63
C LEU A 378 -16.24 2.39 -13.24
N GLN A 379 -15.04 1.83 -13.08
CA GLN A 379 -14.31 1.88 -11.81
C GLN A 379 -13.94 3.32 -11.42
N LEU A 380 -13.54 4.15 -12.38
CA LEU A 380 -13.27 5.57 -12.15
C LEU A 380 -14.54 6.31 -11.69
N CYS A 381 -15.66 6.11 -12.34
CA CYS A 381 -16.94 6.72 -11.93
C CYS A 381 -17.35 6.28 -10.52
N TRP A 382 -17.22 4.99 -10.22
CA TRP A 382 -17.46 4.46 -8.88
C TRP A 382 -16.54 5.11 -7.85
N ALA A 383 -15.24 5.14 -8.09
CA ALA A 383 -14.26 5.70 -7.17
C ALA A 383 -14.49 7.19 -6.92
N ILE A 384 -14.80 7.96 -7.95
CA ILE A 384 -15.15 9.38 -7.80
C ILE A 384 -16.45 9.56 -7.01
N GLY A 385 -17.48 8.78 -7.31
CA GLY A 385 -18.79 8.87 -6.65
C GLY A 385 -18.72 8.51 -5.16
N GLU A 386 -18.00 7.46 -4.79
CA GLU A 386 -17.90 7.00 -3.38
C GLU A 386 -16.82 7.75 -2.59
N HIS A 387 -15.73 8.14 -3.22
CA HIS A 387 -14.54 8.62 -2.52
C HIS A 387 -14.06 10.00 -2.96
N GLY A 388 -14.63 10.60 -4.00
CA GLY A 388 -14.25 11.92 -4.51
C GLY A 388 -14.74 13.10 -3.66
N GLY A 389 -15.74 12.86 -2.80
CA GLY A 389 -16.22 13.84 -1.83
C GLY A 389 -15.24 13.99 -0.67
N GLY A 390 -14.63 15.12 -0.53
CA GLY A 390 -13.76 15.47 0.60
C GLY A 390 -14.37 16.59 1.44
N GLY A 391 -13.62 17.05 2.46
CA GLY A 391 -13.98 18.26 3.22
C GLY A 391 -13.86 19.53 2.36
N ILE A 392 -14.22 20.65 2.97
CA ILE A 392 -14.24 21.99 2.32
C ILE A 392 -12.88 22.38 1.70
N SER A 393 -11.78 21.89 2.28
CA SER A 393 -10.40 22.12 1.79
C SER A 393 -10.10 21.50 0.43
N HIS A 394 -10.97 20.63 -0.10
CA HIS A 394 -10.71 19.82 -1.31
C HIS A 394 -11.64 20.19 -2.48
N ARG A 395 -12.17 21.41 -2.48
CA ARG A 395 -13.10 21.91 -3.49
C ARG A 395 -12.52 21.89 -4.90
N ASP A 396 -11.27 22.29 -5.05
CA ASP A 396 -10.63 22.38 -6.36
C ASP A 396 -10.42 21.00 -6.98
N ALA A 397 -9.97 20.02 -6.19
CA ALA A 397 -9.87 18.63 -6.62
C ALA A 397 -11.24 18.04 -7.00
N ALA A 398 -12.29 18.31 -6.21
CA ALA A 398 -13.64 17.87 -6.53
C ALA A 398 -14.16 18.50 -7.81
N ARG A 399 -13.81 19.76 -8.09
CA ARG A 399 -14.16 20.44 -9.34
C ARG A 399 -13.50 19.80 -10.56
N GLU A 400 -12.20 19.48 -10.48
CA GLU A 400 -11.47 18.79 -11.55
C GLU A 400 -12.05 17.39 -11.85
N LEU A 401 -12.37 16.63 -10.80
CA LEU A 401 -13.05 15.34 -10.94
C LEU A 401 -14.43 15.49 -11.58
N PHE A 402 -15.18 16.52 -11.19
CA PHE A 402 -16.49 16.81 -11.76
C PHE A 402 -16.39 17.18 -13.25
N GLU A 403 -15.42 18.00 -13.65
CA GLU A 403 -15.17 18.38 -15.04
C GLU A 403 -14.80 17.17 -15.91
N SER A 404 -14.03 16.25 -15.36
CA SER A 404 -13.71 14.99 -16.04
C SER A 404 -14.93 14.09 -16.24
N LEU A 405 -15.84 14.03 -15.25
CA LEU A 405 -17.13 13.34 -15.41
C LEU A 405 -18.04 14.00 -16.44
N GLU A 406 -18.10 15.33 -16.47
CA GLU A 406 -18.87 16.06 -17.50
C GLU A 406 -18.33 15.81 -18.91
N LEU A 407 -17.01 15.79 -19.08
CA LEU A 407 -16.39 15.47 -20.36
C LEU A 407 -16.79 14.06 -20.82
N LEU A 408 -16.64 13.08 -19.93
CA LEU A 408 -17.02 11.68 -20.18
C LEU A 408 -18.52 11.56 -20.52
N LEU A 409 -19.38 12.30 -19.83
CA LEU A 409 -20.82 12.36 -20.10
C LEU A 409 -21.10 12.88 -21.52
N TYR A 410 -20.54 14.02 -21.88
CA TYR A 410 -20.84 14.66 -23.17
C TYR A 410 -20.25 13.91 -24.35
N GLU A 411 -19.07 13.32 -24.23
CA GLU A 411 -18.48 12.45 -25.24
C GLU A 411 -19.38 11.24 -25.53
N ASN A 412 -19.87 10.58 -24.49
CA ASN A 412 -20.73 9.41 -24.65
C ASN A 412 -22.14 9.77 -25.15
N LEU A 413 -22.71 10.91 -24.77
CA LEU A 413 -23.97 11.39 -25.32
C LEU A 413 -23.84 11.80 -26.80
N SER A 414 -22.71 12.35 -27.20
CA SER A 414 -22.44 12.73 -28.60
C SER A 414 -22.23 11.50 -29.48
N SER A 415 -21.49 10.51 -28.98
CA SER A 415 -21.27 9.23 -29.68
C SER A 415 -22.55 8.46 -29.92
N SER A 416 -23.52 8.51 -29.00
CA SER A 416 -24.86 7.93 -29.19
C SER A 416 -25.62 8.53 -30.38
N ARG A 417 -25.42 9.81 -30.68
CA ARG A 417 -26.04 10.51 -31.81
C ARG A 417 -25.39 10.15 -33.14
N LEU A 418 -24.07 9.99 -33.17
CA LEU A 418 -23.30 9.67 -34.39
C LEU A 418 -23.46 8.20 -34.79
N GLY A 419 -23.65 7.29 -33.82
CA GLY A 419 -23.84 5.87 -34.06
C GLY A 419 -25.10 5.52 -34.86
N LEU A 420 -26.14 6.37 -34.80
CA LEU A 420 -27.39 6.21 -35.57
C LEU A 420 -27.18 6.35 -37.09
N SER A 421 -26.09 6.97 -37.53
CA SER A 421 -25.80 7.21 -38.96
C SER A 421 -24.88 6.15 -39.58
N GLN A 422 -24.27 5.24 -38.80
CA GLN A 422 -23.32 4.22 -39.27
C GLN A 422 -23.78 2.77 -39.05
N GLU A 423 -25.02 2.53 -38.70
CA GLU A 423 -25.54 1.20 -38.29
C GLU A 423 -25.62 0.13 -39.41
N SER A 424 -25.21 0.41 -40.65
CA SER A 424 -25.42 -0.49 -41.78
C SER A 424 -24.38 -1.62 -41.94
N ALA A 425 -23.35 -1.72 -41.08
CA ALA A 425 -22.24 -2.64 -41.28
C ALA A 425 -21.94 -3.64 -40.15
N LEU A 426 -22.63 -3.59 -39.00
CA LEU A 426 -22.36 -4.46 -37.85
C LEU A 426 -23.53 -5.42 -37.57
N SER A 427 -23.21 -6.62 -37.04
CA SER A 427 -24.23 -7.58 -36.62
C SER A 427 -25.13 -7.01 -35.53
N THR A 428 -26.40 -7.38 -35.53
CA THR A 428 -27.44 -6.91 -34.58
C THR A 428 -27.03 -7.12 -33.11
N ASP A 429 -26.35 -8.22 -32.81
CA ASP A 429 -25.93 -8.56 -31.45
C ASP A 429 -24.79 -7.68 -30.93
N ALA A 430 -23.81 -7.37 -31.79
CA ALA A 430 -22.71 -6.48 -31.44
C ALA A 430 -23.17 -5.03 -31.18
N THR A 431 -24.17 -4.56 -31.93
CA THR A 431 -24.76 -3.23 -31.73
C THR A 431 -25.59 -3.16 -30.46
N ALA A 432 -26.34 -4.20 -30.13
CA ALA A 432 -27.12 -4.28 -28.90
C ALA A 432 -26.22 -4.31 -27.66
N PHE A 433 -25.15 -5.09 -27.68
CA PHE A 433 -24.16 -5.14 -26.60
C PHE A 433 -23.47 -3.79 -26.39
N ARG A 434 -23.05 -3.13 -27.48
CA ARG A 434 -22.41 -1.82 -27.42
C ARG A 434 -23.34 -0.74 -26.85
N LYS A 435 -24.62 -0.74 -27.24
CA LYS A 435 -25.64 0.17 -26.68
C LYS A 435 -25.88 -0.08 -25.20
N SER A 436 -25.96 -1.34 -24.79
CA SER A 436 -26.12 -1.70 -23.36
C SER A 436 -24.93 -1.29 -22.51
N SER A 437 -23.70 -1.55 -22.98
CA SER A 437 -22.48 -1.15 -22.29
C SER A 437 -22.35 0.38 -22.15
N GLN A 438 -22.71 1.11 -23.20
CA GLN A 438 -22.73 2.58 -23.17
C GLN A 438 -23.81 3.12 -22.22
N ALA A 439 -24.98 2.53 -22.19
CA ALA A 439 -26.05 2.91 -21.26
C ALA A 439 -25.61 2.66 -19.79
N ARG A 440 -24.96 1.52 -19.51
CA ARG A 440 -24.39 1.26 -18.20
C ARG A 440 -23.36 2.32 -17.79
N LEU A 441 -22.42 2.66 -18.66
CA LEU A 441 -21.44 3.72 -18.40
C LEU A 441 -22.11 5.06 -18.11
N LEU A 442 -23.10 5.45 -18.90
CA LEU A 442 -23.85 6.70 -18.67
C LEU A 442 -24.59 6.70 -17.33
N CYS A 443 -25.16 5.57 -16.89
CA CYS A 443 -25.75 5.44 -15.55
C CYS A 443 -24.71 5.65 -14.45
N PHE A 444 -23.51 5.13 -14.61
CA PHE A 444 -22.41 5.32 -13.67
C PHE A 444 -21.94 6.78 -13.63
N VAL A 445 -21.75 7.42 -14.77
CA VAL A 445 -21.37 8.84 -14.85
C VAL A 445 -22.42 9.73 -14.20
N VAL A 446 -23.69 9.53 -14.51
CA VAL A 446 -24.82 10.28 -13.94
C VAL A 446 -24.88 10.12 -12.42
N THR A 447 -24.65 8.90 -11.92
CA THR A 447 -24.60 8.61 -10.49
C THR A 447 -23.39 9.29 -9.81
N ALA A 448 -22.22 9.21 -10.43
CA ALA A 448 -21.00 9.88 -9.91
C ALA A 448 -21.17 11.41 -9.82
N ILE A 449 -21.73 12.02 -10.86
CA ILE A 449 -22.07 13.46 -10.88
C ILE A 449 -23.02 13.80 -9.73
N ALA A 450 -24.07 13.02 -9.53
CA ALA A 450 -25.04 13.25 -8.46
C ALA A 450 -24.41 13.12 -7.08
N LYS A 451 -23.67 12.05 -6.81
CA LYS A 451 -22.99 11.82 -5.53
C LYS A 451 -21.95 12.91 -5.21
N LEU A 452 -21.10 13.24 -6.17
CA LEU A 452 -20.08 14.26 -5.96
C LEU A 452 -20.71 15.64 -5.69
N ALA A 453 -21.78 15.99 -6.41
CA ALA A 453 -22.49 17.25 -6.23
C ALA A 453 -23.20 17.35 -4.87
N THR A 454 -23.63 16.23 -4.26
CA THR A 454 -24.20 16.26 -2.90
C THR A 454 -23.17 16.51 -1.81
N CYS A 455 -21.89 16.22 -2.08
CA CYS A 455 -20.79 16.53 -1.15
C CYS A 455 -20.33 17.99 -1.26
N HIS A 456 -20.48 18.63 -2.44
CA HIS A 456 -19.98 19.97 -2.73
C HIS A 456 -21.08 20.86 -3.29
N ARG A 457 -21.62 21.73 -2.46
CA ARG A 457 -22.75 22.60 -2.78
C ARG A 457 -22.56 23.43 -4.06
N GLU A 458 -21.36 23.90 -4.31
CA GLU A 458 -21.02 24.71 -5.50
C GLU A 458 -21.15 23.95 -6.82
N LEU A 459 -21.11 22.62 -6.80
CA LEU A 459 -21.26 21.77 -7.97
C LEU A 459 -22.73 21.51 -8.34
N LEU A 460 -23.68 21.72 -7.42
CA LEU A 460 -25.10 21.44 -7.64
C LEU A 460 -25.72 22.14 -8.86
N PRO A 461 -25.47 23.44 -9.10
CA PRO A 461 -26.03 24.12 -10.28
C PRO A 461 -25.55 23.47 -11.59
N ARG A 462 -24.26 23.12 -11.68
CA ARG A 462 -23.68 22.42 -12.84
C ARG A 462 -24.25 21.00 -12.99
N ALA A 463 -24.34 20.25 -11.91
CA ALA A 463 -24.92 18.93 -11.91
C ALA A 463 -26.38 18.93 -12.41
N ARG A 464 -27.21 19.85 -11.94
CA ARG A 464 -28.58 20.01 -12.42
C ARG A 464 -28.64 20.28 -13.94
N VAL A 465 -27.75 21.13 -14.46
CA VAL A 465 -27.70 21.40 -15.91
C VAL A 465 -27.29 20.16 -16.69
N SER A 466 -26.28 19.42 -16.23
CA SER A 466 -25.79 18.20 -16.89
C SER A 466 -26.83 17.11 -16.87
N LEU A 467 -27.47 16.85 -15.72
CA LEU A 467 -28.56 15.88 -15.58
C LEU A 467 -29.81 16.28 -16.42
N ALA A 468 -30.15 17.57 -16.47
CA ALA A 468 -31.25 18.06 -17.31
C ALA A 468 -30.98 17.84 -18.79
N LYS A 469 -29.72 17.99 -19.26
CA LYS A 469 -29.36 17.67 -20.66
C LYS A 469 -29.57 16.21 -20.97
N VAL A 470 -29.19 15.31 -20.05
CA VAL A 470 -29.43 13.86 -20.18
C VAL A 470 -30.94 13.56 -20.23
N ALA A 471 -31.70 14.12 -19.29
CA ALA A 471 -33.16 13.93 -19.22
C ALA A 471 -33.92 14.46 -20.44
N ARG A 472 -33.35 15.43 -21.18
CA ARG A 472 -33.92 15.94 -22.42
C ARG A 472 -33.45 15.22 -23.68
N SER A 473 -32.41 14.37 -23.58
CA SER A 473 -31.89 13.68 -24.74
C SER A 473 -32.85 12.57 -25.16
N GLN A 474 -33.44 12.70 -26.35
CA GLN A 474 -34.35 11.68 -26.90
C GLN A 474 -33.66 10.39 -27.30
N SER A 475 -32.33 10.38 -27.40
CA SER A 475 -31.52 9.21 -27.74
C SER A 475 -31.00 8.45 -26.52
N SER A 476 -31.31 8.89 -25.30
CA SER A 476 -30.88 8.22 -24.08
C SER A 476 -31.67 6.93 -23.86
N ASP A 477 -30.95 5.88 -23.45
CA ASP A 477 -31.58 4.66 -22.93
C ASP A 477 -32.53 5.00 -21.78
N MET A 478 -33.66 4.28 -21.67
CA MET A 478 -34.67 4.53 -20.65
C MET A 478 -34.10 4.46 -19.23
N ARG A 479 -33.09 3.61 -18.97
CA ARG A 479 -32.41 3.52 -17.67
C ARG A 479 -31.67 4.82 -17.35
N VAL A 480 -30.90 5.33 -18.31
CA VAL A 480 -30.14 6.59 -18.17
C VAL A 480 -31.08 7.78 -17.97
N TRP A 481 -32.12 7.87 -18.79
CA TRP A 481 -33.14 8.91 -18.69
C TRP A 481 -33.84 8.90 -17.32
N ARG A 482 -34.29 7.73 -16.87
CA ARG A 482 -34.94 7.56 -15.58
C ARG A 482 -34.00 7.98 -14.44
N ARG A 483 -32.77 7.51 -14.48
CA ARG A 483 -31.77 7.81 -13.44
C ARG A 483 -31.46 9.31 -13.34
N ALA A 484 -31.32 9.99 -14.48
CA ALA A 484 -31.13 11.45 -14.50
C ALA A 484 -32.34 12.18 -13.90
N ARG A 485 -33.55 11.72 -14.17
CA ARG A 485 -34.78 12.29 -13.59
C ARG A 485 -34.88 12.05 -12.09
N ASP A 486 -34.56 10.84 -11.62
CA ASP A 486 -34.58 10.53 -10.20
C ASP A 486 -33.65 11.48 -9.42
N TYR A 487 -32.43 11.70 -9.91
CA TYR A 487 -31.50 12.62 -9.24
C TYR A 487 -31.94 14.08 -9.33
N LEU A 488 -32.51 14.53 -10.44
CA LEU A 488 -33.07 15.87 -10.54
C LEU A 488 -34.23 16.06 -9.55
N GLY A 489 -35.11 15.06 -9.41
CA GLY A 489 -36.16 15.08 -8.42
C GLY A 489 -35.64 15.19 -6.99
N LEU A 490 -34.68 14.34 -6.63
CA LEU A 490 -34.05 14.36 -5.30
C LEU A 490 -33.33 15.70 -5.02
N MET A 491 -32.63 16.27 -6.01
CA MET A 491 -31.93 17.56 -5.86
C MET A 491 -32.85 18.77 -5.78
N ASN A 492 -34.09 18.65 -6.26
CA ASN A 492 -35.09 19.71 -6.23
C ASN A 492 -36.13 19.54 -5.11
N GLU A 493 -36.09 18.43 -4.39
CA GLU A 493 -36.94 18.26 -3.20
C GLU A 493 -36.64 19.37 -2.19
N PRO A 494 -37.64 20.12 -1.69
CA PRO A 494 -37.42 21.25 -0.80
C PRO A 494 -36.63 20.87 0.45
N ALA A 495 -36.87 19.72 1.05
CA ALA A 495 -36.16 19.26 2.22
C ALA A 495 -34.68 19.00 1.92
N ILE A 496 -34.37 18.39 0.77
CA ILE A 496 -33.00 18.15 0.30
C ILE A 496 -32.32 19.45 -0.10
N SER A 497 -33.03 20.32 -0.81
CA SER A 497 -32.54 21.61 -1.23
C SER A 497 -32.19 22.51 -0.02
N LEU A 498 -33.02 22.51 1.00
CA LEU A 498 -32.76 23.26 2.24
C LEU A 498 -31.57 22.71 3.01
N SER A 499 -31.39 21.39 3.09
CA SER A 499 -30.24 20.77 3.76
C SER A 499 -28.92 21.06 3.06
N VAL A 500 -28.94 21.16 1.72
CA VAL A 500 -27.78 21.46 0.88
C VAL A 500 -27.54 22.98 0.77
N LEU A 501 -28.63 23.78 0.75
CA LEU A 501 -28.59 25.22 0.56
C LEU A 501 -28.69 26.02 1.87
N GLY A 502 -29.08 25.38 2.96
CA GLY A 502 -29.11 25.99 4.30
C GLY A 502 -27.72 26.51 4.69
N ALA A 503 -27.66 27.71 5.25
CA ALA A 503 -26.42 28.22 5.79
C ALA A 503 -25.88 27.23 6.84
N SER A 504 -24.61 26.90 6.77
CA SER A 504 -23.89 26.29 7.88
C SER A 504 -23.74 27.33 9.00
N SER A 505 -24.85 27.66 9.67
CA SER A 505 -24.82 28.38 10.92
C SER A 505 -24.23 27.43 11.95
N GLY A 506 -23.07 27.80 12.49
CA GLY A 506 -22.34 27.05 13.53
C GLY A 506 -23.06 27.04 14.88
N SER A 507 -24.31 26.60 14.91
CA SER A 507 -25.04 26.29 16.14
C SER A 507 -25.05 24.78 16.32
N HIS A 508 -24.42 24.33 17.41
CA HIS A 508 -24.49 22.96 17.90
C HIS A 508 -25.95 22.48 17.92
N PRO A 509 -26.27 21.33 17.33
CA PRO A 509 -27.62 20.77 17.44
C PRO A 509 -27.86 20.36 18.90
N SER A 510 -28.94 20.85 19.49
CA SER A 510 -29.39 20.37 20.77
C SER A 510 -29.71 18.88 20.71
N PRO A 511 -29.31 18.06 21.71
CA PRO A 511 -29.61 16.65 21.72
C PRO A 511 -31.12 16.46 21.83
N GLY A 512 -31.76 15.97 20.75
CA GLY A 512 -33.18 15.61 20.73
C GLY A 512 -33.98 16.06 19.52
N THR A 513 -33.46 16.95 18.67
CA THR A 513 -34.11 17.32 17.39
C THR A 513 -33.44 16.61 16.24
N VAL A 514 -34.11 15.55 15.73
CA VAL A 514 -33.74 14.94 14.45
C VAL A 514 -34.09 15.96 13.35
N ASN A 515 -33.09 16.65 12.84
CA ASN A 515 -33.25 17.59 11.73
C ASN A 515 -33.41 16.76 10.43
N TRP A 516 -34.62 16.43 10.07
CA TRP A 516 -34.98 15.74 8.83
C TRP A 516 -34.49 16.49 7.57
N SER A 517 -34.25 17.80 7.67
CA SER A 517 -33.67 18.61 6.58
C SER A 517 -32.21 18.29 6.28
N GLU A 518 -31.44 17.76 7.23
CA GLU A 518 -30.06 17.30 6.97
C GLU A 518 -30.00 15.90 6.36
N GLY A 519 -31.08 15.12 6.43
CA GLY A 519 -31.10 13.72 6.01
C GLY A 519 -31.09 13.53 4.49
N GLY A 520 -31.67 14.48 3.72
CA GLY A 520 -31.93 14.27 2.30
C GLY A 520 -30.70 14.25 1.40
N SER A 521 -29.76 15.20 1.58
CA SER A 521 -28.50 15.21 0.79
C SER A 521 -27.58 14.06 1.22
N LYS A 522 -27.60 13.72 2.50
CA LYS A 522 -26.88 12.58 3.03
C LYS A 522 -27.41 11.24 2.52
N MET A 523 -28.69 11.13 2.16
CA MET A 523 -29.25 9.92 1.59
C MET A 523 -28.54 9.48 0.31
N ILE A 524 -28.36 10.35 -0.68
CA ILE A 524 -27.66 9.99 -1.92
C ILE A 524 -26.20 9.63 -1.62
N ALA A 525 -25.56 10.37 -0.73
CA ALA A 525 -24.18 10.10 -0.35
C ALA A 525 -24.00 8.73 0.33
N HIS A 526 -25.00 8.27 1.12
CA HIS A 526 -24.93 7.03 1.90
C HIS A 526 -25.45 5.79 1.17
N ILE A 527 -26.28 5.94 0.14
CA ILE A 527 -26.73 4.78 -0.65
C ILE A 527 -25.52 4.25 -1.45
N PRO A 528 -25.20 2.94 -1.38
CA PRO A 528 -24.11 2.36 -2.14
C PRO A 528 -24.21 2.67 -3.64
N PHE A 529 -23.10 3.04 -4.24
CA PHE A 529 -23.03 3.50 -5.63
C PHE A 529 -23.64 2.50 -6.61
N TYR A 530 -23.32 1.20 -6.48
CA TYR A 530 -23.84 0.17 -7.39
C TYR A 530 -25.36 0.02 -7.29
N ILE A 531 -25.94 0.17 -6.11
CA ILE A 531 -27.40 0.16 -5.97
C ILE A 531 -28.03 1.30 -6.76
N LEU A 532 -27.45 2.51 -6.69
CA LEU A 532 -27.95 3.67 -7.43
C LEU A 532 -27.72 3.54 -8.95
N ALA A 533 -26.59 2.97 -9.37
CA ALA A 533 -26.19 2.93 -10.77
C ALA A 533 -26.80 1.75 -11.56
N GLU A 534 -26.96 0.59 -10.93
CA GLU A 534 -27.37 -0.65 -11.60
C GLU A 534 -28.82 -1.06 -11.32
N GLN A 535 -29.49 -0.44 -10.36
CA GLN A 535 -30.86 -0.81 -10.01
C GLN A 535 -31.81 -0.64 -11.18
N GLU A 536 -32.44 -1.73 -11.58
CA GLU A 536 -33.58 -1.76 -12.51
C GLU A 536 -34.87 -1.78 -11.68
N GLY A 537 -35.66 -0.74 -11.80
CA GLY A 537 -36.91 -0.68 -11.03
C GLY A 537 -37.70 0.60 -11.34
N PRO A 538 -38.85 0.78 -10.73
CA PRO A 538 -39.61 2.01 -10.83
C PRO A 538 -38.75 3.18 -10.27
N PRO A 539 -38.96 4.43 -10.73
CA PRO A 539 -38.29 5.57 -10.20
C PRO A 539 -38.48 5.69 -8.68
N PHE A 540 -37.47 6.17 -7.96
CA PHE A 540 -37.57 6.38 -6.50
C PHE A 540 -38.64 7.41 -6.14
N HIS A 541 -38.93 8.36 -7.07
CA HIS A 541 -39.92 9.40 -6.89
C HIS A 541 -40.74 9.59 -8.16
N ASP A 542 -42.05 9.67 -7.99
CA ASP A 542 -42.97 10.00 -9.06
C ASP A 542 -43.20 11.51 -9.09
N PHE A 543 -42.22 12.24 -9.64
CA PHE A 543 -42.30 13.69 -9.78
C PHE A 543 -42.89 14.07 -11.15
N SER A 544 -43.87 14.96 -11.14
CA SER A 544 -44.28 15.67 -12.36
C SER A 544 -43.28 16.79 -12.65
N TYR A 545 -42.51 16.63 -13.71
CA TYR A 545 -41.41 17.53 -14.08
C TYR A 545 -41.84 18.82 -14.79
N SER A 546 -43.14 19.09 -14.92
CA SER A 546 -43.67 20.30 -15.57
C SER A 546 -43.12 21.57 -14.97
N ASP A 547 -42.80 21.57 -13.67
CA ASP A 547 -42.35 22.79 -12.96
C ASP A 547 -40.83 23.02 -12.98
N ILE A 548 -40.05 22.02 -13.42
CA ILE A 548 -38.59 22.08 -13.39
C ILE A 548 -37.98 22.32 -14.77
N LEU A 549 -38.65 21.86 -15.80
CA LEU A 549 -38.24 22.10 -17.18
C LEU A 549 -39.10 23.25 -17.76
N PRO A 550 -38.51 24.38 -18.22
CA PRO A 550 -39.28 25.40 -18.87
C PRO A 550 -40.10 24.77 -20.00
N SER A 551 -41.39 25.01 -19.97
CA SER A 551 -42.28 24.68 -21.08
C SER A 551 -41.66 25.16 -22.38
N ARG A 552 -41.64 24.31 -23.39
CA ARG A 552 -41.18 24.67 -24.74
C ARG A 552 -41.99 25.82 -25.28
#